data_b55382885d372cffcabc8f04af337d96
#
_entry.id   b55382885d372cffcabc8f04af337d96
#
_cell.length_a   1.000
_cell.length_b   1.000
_cell.length_c   1.000
_cell.angle_alpha   90.00
_cell.angle_beta   90.00
_cell.angle_gamma   90.00
#
_symmetry.space_group_name_H-M   'P 1'
#
loop_
_entity.id
_entity.type
_entity.pdbx_description
1 polymer ?
#
loop_
_entity_poly.entity_id
_entity_poly.type
_entity_poly.pdbx_seq_one_letter_code
_entity_poly.pdbx_strand_id
1 'polypeptide(L)'
;MTFDERYGWLDRLLYRVAFRAGTAQHALADVEKALYRDALPPADDPVFITALPRSGTTILLKLLWQTGRFASHTYQDMPFVLCPLLWNRFSHRFAGDDTARERAHGDGLQVSGTSPEAFEEMVWKHFWPDHYETDRIRPWQADDRNPEFDAFFDTHMRKVIAVRRDAESSGDDDPGLRYLSKNNLNIARLAARPAPLRRGTLLIPFRDPVQQAASMRRQHRRFSQLHDEDDFVREYMAAIGHHEFGRSLRPVNFDDWLTAAPNPDRLAFWLRYWIATYRFVLQHTDASTVLVSYARLTDEPPSALSRLADVLTLPPDVLASQAERLHPPRTHSVDPQEVPESLRREATAVYDRLDQRADV
;
A
#
# COMPACT_ATOMS: atom_id res chain seq x y z
N MET A 1 2.11 4.44 -24.00
CA MET A 1 0.65 4.31 -23.84
C MET A 1 0.23 5.36 -22.84
N THR A 2 -0.54 6.34 -23.28
CA THR A 2 -1.02 7.44 -22.44
C THR A 2 -2.18 6.97 -21.55
N PHE A 3 -2.48 7.68 -20.48
CA PHE A 3 -3.64 7.38 -19.61
C PHE A 3 -4.96 7.53 -20.38
N ASP A 4 -4.97 8.34 -21.45
CA ASP A 4 -6.08 8.50 -22.39
C ASP A 4 -6.48 7.20 -23.10
N GLU A 5 -5.51 6.32 -23.35
CA GLU A 5 -5.76 5.01 -23.95
C GLU A 5 -6.34 3.99 -22.96
N ARG A 6 -6.29 4.29 -21.65
CA ARG A 6 -6.78 3.41 -20.56
C ARG A 6 -8.22 3.67 -20.15
N TYR A 7 -8.63 4.93 -20.12
CA TYR A 7 -9.92 5.36 -19.61
C TYR A 7 -10.65 6.19 -20.64
N GLY A 8 -11.71 5.62 -21.23
CA GLY A 8 -12.62 6.35 -22.09
C GLY A 8 -13.31 7.50 -21.35
N TRP A 9 -13.96 8.39 -22.07
CA TRP A 9 -14.66 9.53 -21.48
C TRP A 9 -15.75 9.10 -20.47
N LEU A 10 -16.43 7.97 -20.74
CA LEU A 10 -17.43 7.39 -19.84
C LEU A 10 -16.81 6.89 -18.54
N ASP A 11 -15.66 6.22 -18.63
CA ASP A 11 -14.94 5.75 -17.44
C ASP A 11 -14.51 6.93 -16.57
N ARG A 12 -13.92 7.96 -17.18
CA ARG A 12 -13.52 9.19 -16.49
C ARG A 12 -14.68 9.87 -15.80
N LEU A 13 -15.87 9.91 -16.44
CA LEU A 13 -17.08 10.45 -15.83
C LEU A 13 -17.54 9.60 -14.65
N LEU A 14 -17.60 8.28 -14.81
CA LEU A 14 -17.97 7.34 -13.75
C LEU A 14 -17.06 7.49 -12.53
N TYR A 15 -15.75 7.54 -12.74
CA TYR A 15 -14.76 7.73 -11.66
C TYR A 15 -14.96 9.07 -10.95
N ARG A 16 -15.13 10.17 -11.67
CA ARG A 16 -15.38 11.48 -11.06
C ARG A 16 -16.65 11.52 -10.22
N VAL A 17 -17.73 10.91 -10.71
CA VAL A 17 -19.00 10.81 -9.97
C VAL A 17 -18.82 9.95 -8.72
N ALA A 18 -18.22 8.78 -8.86
CA ALA A 18 -18.00 7.87 -7.74
C ALA A 18 -17.11 8.48 -6.66
N PHE A 19 -16.01 9.15 -7.03
CA PHE A 19 -15.11 9.78 -6.05
C PHE A 19 -15.76 10.96 -5.29
N ARG A 20 -16.72 11.65 -5.90
CA ARG A 20 -17.51 12.69 -5.21
C ARG A 20 -18.63 12.13 -4.34
N ALA A 21 -19.00 10.88 -4.55
CA ALA A 21 -20.11 10.22 -3.87
C ALA A 21 -19.68 9.41 -2.63
N GLY A 22 -18.61 9.82 -1.93
CA GLY A 22 -18.08 9.09 -0.76
C GLY A 22 -19.14 8.80 0.32
N THR A 23 -19.99 9.79 0.65
CA THR A 23 -21.13 9.62 1.57
C THR A 23 -22.17 8.62 1.05
N ALA A 24 -22.46 8.64 -0.25
CA ALA A 24 -23.37 7.67 -0.86
C ALA A 24 -22.76 6.26 -0.89
N GLN A 25 -21.46 6.14 -1.16
CA GLN A 25 -20.77 4.85 -1.06
C GLN A 25 -20.79 4.31 0.39
N HIS A 26 -20.61 5.16 1.40
CA HIS A 26 -20.73 4.75 2.80
C HIS A 26 -22.15 4.25 3.12
N ALA A 27 -23.19 4.99 2.72
CA ALA A 27 -24.56 4.55 2.91
C ALA A 27 -24.86 3.19 2.21
N LEU A 28 -24.30 2.98 1.00
CA LEU A 28 -24.38 1.68 0.32
C LEU A 28 -23.60 0.60 1.09
N ALA A 29 -22.48 0.93 1.71
CA ALA A 29 -21.73 0.00 2.53
C ALA A 29 -22.52 -0.46 3.78
N ASP A 30 -23.33 0.42 4.37
CA ASP A 30 -24.24 0.07 5.47
C ASP A 30 -25.37 -0.85 4.99
N VAL A 31 -25.93 -0.60 3.81
CA VAL A 31 -26.90 -1.51 3.19
C VAL A 31 -26.27 -2.89 2.96
N GLU A 32 -25.07 -2.96 2.43
CA GLU A 32 -24.33 -4.22 2.29
C GLU A 32 -24.18 -4.95 3.63
N LYS A 33 -23.75 -4.20 4.67
CA LYS A 33 -23.59 -4.75 6.02
C LYS A 33 -24.89 -5.37 6.53
N ALA A 34 -26.03 -4.70 6.30
CA ALA A 34 -27.33 -5.21 6.71
C ALA A 34 -27.75 -6.46 5.92
N LEU A 35 -27.52 -6.46 4.59
CA LEU A 35 -27.92 -7.55 3.70
C LEU A 35 -27.07 -8.83 3.86
N TYR A 36 -25.78 -8.69 4.19
CA TYR A 36 -24.82 -9.80 4.18
C TYR A 36 -24.28 -10.15 5.57
N ARG A 37 -24.83 -9.57 6.64
CA ARG A 37 -24.33 -9.65 8.01
C ARG A 37 -23.94 -11.07 8.45
N ASP A 38 -24.84 -12.03 8.21
CA ASP A 38 -24.69 -13.41 8.66
C ASP A 38 -23.87 -14.29 7.70
N ALA A 39 -23.55 -13.77 6.52
CA ALA A 39 -22.81 -14.48 5.49
C ALA A 39 -21.33 -14.04 5.39
N LEU A 40 -20.92 -13.00 6.15
CA LEU A 40 -19.55 -12.50 6.08
C LEU A 40 -18.58 -13.42 6.85
N PRO A 41 -17.50 -13.91 6.20
CA PRO A 41 -16.47 -14.69 6.87
C PRO A 41 -15.75 -13.86 7.94
N PRO A 42 -15.05 -14.47 8.92
CA PRO A 42 -14.17 -13.73 9.82
C PRO A 42 -13.00 -13.11 9.05
N ALA A 43 -12.39 -12.06 9.64
CA ALA A 43 -11.15 -11.43 9.16
C ALA A 43 -10.06 -11.62 10.22
N ASP A 44 -9.69 -12.87 10.45
CA ASP A 44 -8.67 -13.24 11.42
C ASP A 44 -7.27 -13.03 10.83
N ASP A 45 -6.32 -12.67 11.69
CA ASP A 45 -4.90 -12.48 11.37
C ASP A 45 -4.62 -11.71 10.06
N PRO A 46 -5.18 -10.51 9.87
CA PRO A 46 -4.94 -9.74 8.66
C PRO A 46 -3.45 -9.38 8.51
N VAL A 47 -3.00 -9.23 7.28
CA VAL A 47 -1.63 -8.82 6.96
C VAL A 47 -1.62 -7.48 6.26
N PHE A 48 -0.82 -6.55 6.78
CA PHE A 48 -0.68 -5.21 6.23
C PHE A 48 0.76 -4.97 5.80
N ILE A 49 0.96 -4.64 4.54
CA ILE A 49 2.26 -4.25 4.01
C ILE A 49 2.32 -2.73 3.97
N THR A 50 3.29 -2.14 4.68
CA THR A 50 3.45 -0.69 4.73
C THR A 50 4.91 -0.30 4.78
N ALA A 51 5.29 0.72 4.03
CA ALA A 51 6.61 1.36 4.08
C ALA A 51 6.60 2.60 3.19
N LEU A 52 7.69 3.36 3.18
CA LEU A 52 7.88 4.33 2.09
C LEU A 52 7.83 3.63 0.72
N PRO A 53 7.29 4.29 -0.30
CA PRO A 53 7.29 3.75 -1.65
C PRO A 53 8.69 3.33 -2.11
N ARG A 54 8.75 2.40 -3.06
CA ARG A 54 10.01 1.90 -3.64
C ARG A 54 10.86 1.04 -2.71
N SER A 55 10.32 0.57 -1.60
CA SER A 55 10.96 -0.38 -0.67
C SER A 55 10.74 -1.85 -1.00
N GLY A 56 9.87 -2.18 -1.97
CA GLY A 56 9.51 -3.57 -2.29
C GLY A 56 8.08 -3.97 -1.89
N THR A 57 7.27 -3.04 -1.36
CA THR A 57 5.88 -3.32 -0.91
C THR A 57 5.01 -4.01 -1.95
N THR A 58 5.12 -3.63 -3.23
CA THR A 58 4.31 -4.25 -4.31
C THR A 58 4.77 -5.67 -4.65
N ILE A 59 6.05 -5.95 -4.54
CA ILE A 59 6.58 -7.31 -4.76
C ILE A 59 6.06 -8.22 -3.65
N LEU A 60 6.15 -7.80 -2.39
CA LEU A 60 5.58 -8.54 -1.25
C LEU A 60 4.07 -8.79 -1.42
N LEU A 61 3.30 -7.76 -1.81
CA LEU A 61 1.88 -7.93 -2.10
C LEU A 61 1.64 -9.03 -3.14
N LYS A 62 2.37 -9.00 -4.24
CA LYS A 62 2.22 -10.00 -5.31
C LYS A 62 2.62 -11.40 -4.86
N LEU A 63 3.73 -11.54 -4.14
CA LEU A 63 4.18 -12.82 -3.62
C LEU A 63 3.13 -13.45 -2.70
N LEU A 64 2.60 -12.69 -1.75
CA LEU A 64 1.60 -13.18 -0.83
C LEU A 64 0.26 -13.46 -1.53
N TRP A 65 -0.20 -12.57 -2.41
CA TRP A 65 -1.41 -12.78 -3.19
C TRP A 65 -1.37 -14.09 -4.00
N GLN A 66 -0.24 -14.39 -4.63
CA GLN A 66 -0.08 -15.57 -5.47
C GLN A 66 -0.08 -16.90 -4.70
N THR A 67 -0.01 -16.85 -3.37
CA THR A 67 -0.16 -18.06 -2.54
C THR A 67 -1.59 -18.62 -2.54
N GLY A 68 -2.58 -17.83 -2.97
CA GLY A 68 -4.00 -18.18 -2.87
C GLY A 68 -4.55 -18.20 -1.45
N ARG A 69 -3.78 -17.72 -0.44
CA ARG A 69 -4.17 -17.69 0.98
C ARG A 69 -4.70 -16.34 1.44
N PHE A 70 -4.74 -15.36 0.55
CA PHE A 70 -5.05 -13.97 0.90
C PHE A 70 -6.11 -13.36 -0.01
N ALA A 71 -6.95 -12.54 0.59
CA ALA A 71 -7.91 -11.67 -0.08
C ALA A 71 -7.43 -10.23 -0.02
N SER A 72 -7.34 -9.55 -1.16
CA SER A 72 -6.95 -8.15 -1.27
C SER A 72 -7.89 -7.40 -2.21
N HIS A 73 -7.86 -6.07 -2.15
CA HIS A 73 -8.45 -5.26 -3.20
C HIS A 73 -7.78 -5.52 -4.55
N THR A 74 -8.58 -5.49 -5.62
CA THR A 74 -8.10 -5.57 -6.99
C THR A 74 -8.60 -4.38 -7.79
N TYR A 75 -8.08 -4.17 -9.00
CA TYR A 75 -8.55 -3.11 -9.89
C TYR A 75 -10.05 -3.22 -10.22
N GLN A 76 -10.65 -4.41 -10.12
CA GLN A 76 -12.08 -4.61 -10.33
C GLN A 76 -12.97 -3.96 -9.26
N ASP A 77 -12.44 -3.69 -8.05
CA ASP A 77 -13.19 -3.05 -6.97
C ASP A 77 -13.41 -1.55 -7.21
N MET A 78 -12.66 -0.97 -8.15
CA MET A 78 -12.82 0.43 -8.52
C MET A 78 -14.06 0.65 -9.40
N PRO A 79 -14.74 1.80 -9.24
CA PRO A 79 -14.44 2.89 -8.31
C PRO A 79 -15.22 2.84 -6.99
N PHE A 80 -15.88 1.72 -6.66
CA PHE A 80 -16.77 1.58 -5.50
C PHE A 80 -16.14 0.77 -4.37
N VAL A 81 -14.93 1.15 -3.97
CA VAL A 81 -14.12 0.44 -2.97
C VAL A 81 -14.83 0.26 -1.62
N LEU A 82 -15.67 1.22 -1.19
CA LEU A 82 -16.36 1.16 0.11
C LEU A 82 -17.49 0.12 0.13
N CYS A 83 -18.05 -0.26 -1.03
CA CYS A 83 -19.15 -1.22 -1.15
C CYS A 83 -18.85 -2.34 -2.15
N PRO A 84 -17.85 -3.20 -1.86
CA PRO A 84 -17.28 -4.16 -2.81
C PRO A 84 -18.26 -5.29 -3.18
N LEU A 85 -19.17 -5.71 -2.29
CA LEU A 85 -20.12 -6.80 -2.56
C LEU A 85 -21.20 -6.39 -3.56
N LEU A 86 -21.80 -5.20 -3.38
CA LEU A 86 -22.78 -4.67 -4.33
C LEU A 86 -22.12 -4.39 -5.67
N TRP A 87 -20.94 -3.76 -5.65
CA TRP A 87 -20.22 -3.47 -6.87
C TRP A 87 -19.82 -4.73 -7.65
N ASN A 88 -19.34 -5.77 -6.99
CA ASN A 88 -18.94 -7.02 -7.64
C ASN A 88 -20.06 -7.66 -8.46
N ARG A 89 -21.32 -7.51 -8.04
CA ARG A 89 -22.48 -8.00 -8.81
C ARG A 89 -22.65 -7.31 -10.17
N PHE A 90 -22.15 -6.09 -10.29
CA PHE A 90 -22.30 -5.28 -11.50
C PHE A 90 -20.99 -5.10 -12.25
N SER A 91 -19.84 -5.24 -11.59
CA SER A 91 -18.50 -4.96 -12.13
C SER A 91 -18.18 -5.77 -13.40
N HIS A 92 -18.67 -6.99 -13.51
CA HIS A 92 -18.50 -7.84 -14.70
C HIS A 92 -19.07 -7.21 -15.99
N ARG A 93 -20.07 -6.31 -15.87
CA ARG A 93 -20.64 -5.60 -17.02
C ARG A 93 -19.77 -4.45 -17.50
N PHE A 94 -18.83 -4.02 -16.68
CA PHE A 94 -17.89 -2.94 -16.94
C PHE A 94 -16.46 -3.44 -17.09
N ALA A 95 -16.23 -4.75 -16.89
CA ALA A 95 -14.95 -5.38 -17.13
C ALA A 95 -14.63 -5.30 -18.63
N GLY A 96 -13.68 -4.42 -18.98
CA GLY A 96 -13.06 -4.42 -20.29
C GLY A 96 -12.18 -5.66 -20.48
N ASP A 97 -11.52 -5.75 -21.65
CA ASP A 97 -10.54 -6.80 -21.93
C ASP A 97 -9.52 -6.93 -20.78
N ASP A 98 -9.47 -8.10 -20.14
CA ASP A 98 -8.56 -8.40 -19.01
C ASP A 98 -7.10 -8.63 -19.51
N THR A 99 -6.68 -7.85 -20.50
CA THR A 99 -5.31 -7.90 -21.00
C THR A 99 -4.36 -7.27 -19.99
N ALA A 100 -3.35 -8.03 -19.59
CA ALA A 100 -2.30 -7.54 -18.70
C ALA A 100 -1.56 -6.34 -19.35
N ARG A 101 -1.45 -5.22 -18.61
CA ARG A 101 -0.82 -3.98 -19.08
C ARG A 101 0.13 -3.43 -18.04
N GLU A 102 1.20 -2.76 -18.47
CA GLU A 102 2.12 -2.12 -17.52
C GLU A 102 1.42 -0.99 -16.78
N ARG A 103 1.56 -0.97 -15.44
CA ARG A 103 0.96 0.08 -14.61
C ARG A 103 1.64 1.44 -14.80
N ALA A 104 0.94 2.52 -14.41
CA ALA A 104 1.39 3.92 -14.56
C ALA A 104 2.77 4.23 -13.93
N HIS A 105 3.23 3.41 -12.98
CA HIS A 105 4.52 3.57 -12.32
C HIS A 105 5.73 3.32 -13.22
N GLY A 106 5.55 2.64 -14.39
CA GLY A 106 6.63 2.36 -15.34
C GLY A 106 7.78 1.58 -14.74
N ASP A 107 7.47 0.64 -13.89
CA ASP A 107 8.43 -0.23 -13.19
C ASP A 107 8.48 -1.65 -13.77
N GLY A 108 7.84 -1.85 -14.93
CA GLY A 108 7.80 -3.13 -15.63
C GLY A 108 6.76 -4.11 -15.08
N LEU A 109 5.97 -3.72 -14.06
CA LEU A 109 4.96 -4.61 -13.50
C LEU A 109 3.69 -4.58 -14.35
N GLN A 110 3.32 -5.75 -14.86
CA GLN A 110 2.05 -5.95 -15.55
C GLN A 110 0.91 -6.08 -14.54
N VAL A 111 -0.23 -5.47 -14.85
CA VAL A 111 -1.46 -5.53 -14.05
C VAL A 111 -2.66 -5.80 -14.96
N SER A 112 -3.61 -6.57 -14.43
CA SER A 112 -4.93 -6.82 -15.02
C SER A 112 -6.01 -6.38 -14.05
N GLY A 113 -7.28 -6.49 -14.41
CA GLY A 113 -8.39 -6.20 -13.50
C GLY A 113 -8.34 -6.99 -12.20
N THR A 114 -7.84 -8.22 -12.24
CA THR A 114 -7.70 -9.12 -11.08
C THR A 114 -6.42 -8.91 -10.27
N SER A 115 -5.51 -8.03 -10.70
CA SER A 115 -4.28 -7.76 -9.96
C SER A 115 -4.56 -7.04 -8.65
N PRO A 116 -3.89 -7.43 -7.53
CA PRO A 116 -4.06 -6.75 -6.24
C PRO A 116 -3.47 -5.33 -6.28
N GLU A 117 -4.16 -4.39 -5.64
CA GLU A 117 -3.71 -2.99 -5.59
C GLU A 117 -4.10 -2.29 -4.27
N ALA A 118 -3.46 -1.14 -4.03
CA ALA A 118 -3.50 -0.35 -2.79
C ALA A 118 -4.68 0.63 -2.77
N PHE A 119 -5.91 0.16 -2.62
CA PHE A 119 -7.10 1.03 -2.57
C PHE A 119 -7.62 1.30 -1.15
N GLU A 120 -7.03 0.70 -0.15
CA GLU A 120 -7.42 0.85 1.26
C GLU A 120 -7.44 2.32 1.71
N GLU A 121 -6.55 3.15 1.16
CA GLU A 121 -6.44 4.56 1.55
C GLU A 121 -7.72 5.38 1.34
N MET A 122 -8.58 4.96 0.44
CA MET A 122 -9.90 5.59 0.25
C MET A 122 -10.78 5.48 1.49
N VAL A 123 -10.70 4.36 2.23
CA VAL A 123 -11.41 4.17 3.50
C VAL A 123 -10.85 5.10 4.56
N TRP A 124 -9.53 5.15 4.69
CA TRP A 124 -8.86 6.03 5.66
C TRP A 124 -9.20 7.50 5.44
N LYS A 125 -9.12 7.98 4.20
CA LYS A 125 -9.47 9.37 3.86
C LYS A 125 -10.92 9.72 4.20
N HIS A 126 -11.83 8.77 4.09
CA HIS A 126 -13.22 8.98 4.41
C HIS A 126 -13.45 9.25 5.92
N PHE A 127 -12.79 8.46 6.78
CA PHE A 127 -12.98 8.51 8.22
C PHE A 127 -12.02 9.45 8.97
N TRP A 128 -10.91 9.84 8.33
CA TRP A 128 -9.85 10.62 8.95
C TRP A 128 -9.42 11.81 8.07
N PRO A 129 -10.35 12.62 7.54
CA PRO A 129 -10.01 13.67 6.56
C PRO A 129 -9.03 14.73 7.11
N ASP A 130 -9.07 15.01 8.41
CA ASP A 130 -8.28 16.06 9.07
C ASP A 130 -6.76 15.75 9.12
N HIS A 131 -6.35 14.50 8.86
CA HIS A 131 -4.95 14.14 8.76
C HIS A 131 -4.32 14.52 7.41
N TYR A 132 -5.14 14.79 6.38
CA TYR A 132 -4.68 15.10 5.01
C TYR A 132 -4.67 16.62 4.79
N GLU A 133 -3.66 17.30 5.35
CA GLU A 133 -3.47 18.73 5.19
C GLU A 133 -3.11 19.09 3.74
N THR A 134 -3.04 20.37 3.41
CA THR A 134 -2.85 20.86 2.03
C THR A 134 -1.51 20.40 1.43
N ASP A 135 -0.43 20.42 2.24
CA ASP A 135 0.95 20.21 1.81
C ASP A 135 1.63 18.99 2.47
N ARG A 136 0.96 18.35 3.44
CA ARG A 136 1.49 17.24 4.23
C ARG A 136 0.39 16.31 4.72
N ILE A 137 0.80 15.17 5.26
CA ILE A 137 -0.06 14.27 6.03
C ILE A 137 0.45 14.29 7.48
N ARG A 138 -0.45 14.51 8.42
CA ARG A 138 -0.17 14.45 9.84
C ARG A 138 -0.16 13.00 10.31
N PRO A 139 0.91 12.50 10.99
CA PRO A 139 0.93 11.18 11.58
C PRO A 139 -0.18 11.03 12.62
N TRP A 140 -0.73 9.82 12.74
CA TRP A 140 -1.69 9.48 13.80
C TRP A 140 -0.98 9.34 15.13
N GLN A 141 -1.51 10.00 16.15
CA GLN A 141 -0.96 9.98 17.51
C GLN A 141 -1.56 8.83 18.34
N ALA A 142 -0.90 8.47 19.44
CA ALA A 142 -1.31 7.34 20.28
C ALA A 142 -2.72 7.46 20.89
N ASP A 143 -3.28 8.66 20.97
CA ASP A 143 -4.61 8.98 21.47
C ASP A 143 -5.68 9.14 20.37
N ASP A 144 -5.29 9.15 19.11
CA ASP A 144 -6.24 9.18 17.98
C ASP A 144 -7.12 7.94 17.99
N ARG A 145 -8.43 8.13 18.11
CA ARG A 145 -9.44 7.06 18.16
C ARG A 145 -10.63 7.40 17.26
N ASN A 146 -11.11 6.40 16.54
CA ASN A 146 -12.33 6.48 15.76
C ASN A 146 -13.05 5.12 15.79
N PRO A 147 -13.94 4.89 16.77
CA PRO A 147 -14.67 3.62 16.88
C PRO A 147 -15.55 3.29 15.66
N GLU A 148 -16.04 4.32 14.97
CA GLU A 148 -16.82 4.13 13.74
C GLU A 148 -15.95 3.56 12.62
N PHE A 149 -14.74 4.11 12.43
CA PHE A 149 -13.74 3.56 11.54
C PHE A 149 -13.40 2.11 11.89
N ASP A 150 -13.11 1.83 13.16
CA ASP A 150 -12.72 0.49 13.60
C ASP A 150 -13.81 -0.55 13.26
N ALA A 151 -15.08 -0.22 13.51
CA ALA A 151 -16.22 -1.09 13.20
C ALA A 151 -16.47 -1.23 11.69
N PHE A 152 -16.32 -0.13 10.94
CA PHE A 152 -16.46 -0.14 9.48
C PHE A 152 -15.37 -0.98 8.84
N PHE A 153 -14.11 -0.74 9.22
CA PHE A 153 -12.96 -1.38 8.60
C PHE A 153 -12.92 -2.89 8.88
N ASP A 154 -13.31 -3.32 10.09
CA ASP A 154 -13.50 -4.74 10.39
C ASP A 154 -14.49 -5.40 9.43
N THR A 155 -15.67 -4.79 9.27
CA THR A 155 -16.69 -5.27 8.32
C THR A 155 -16.17 -5.22 6.89
N HIS A 156 -15.41 -4.18 6.53
CA HIS A 156 -14.86 -4.00 5.20
C HIS A 156 -13.86 -5.11 4.82
N MET A 157 -12.94 -5.46 5.71
CA MET A 157 -12.02 -6.60 5.52
C MET A 157 -12.80 -7.90 5.24
N ARG A 158 -13.83 -8.17 6.03
CA ARG A 158 -14.72 -9.34 5.85
C ARG A 158 -15.43 -9.34 4.49
N LYS A 159 -15.88 -8.17 4.01
CA LYS A 159 -16.48 -8.03 2.69
C LYS A 159 -15.47 -8.32 1.57
N VAL A 160 -14.24 -7.83 1.68
CA VAL A 160 -13.18 -8.11 0.71
C VAL A 160 -12.88 -9.62 0.66
N ILE A 161 -12.79 -10.28 1.81
CA ILE A 161 -12.63 -11.75 1.87
C ILE A 161 -13.81 -12.44 1.16
N ALA A 162 -15.03 -12.03 1.46
CA ALA A 162 -16.23 -12.62 0.85
C ALA A 162 -16.27 -12.48 -0.67
N VAL A 163 -15.82 -11.33 -1.21
CA VAL A 163 -15.74 -11.10 -2.68
C VAL A 163 -14.69 -11.99 -3.34
N ARG A 164 -13.62 -12.34 -2.64
CA ARG A 164 -12.50 -13.15 -3.19
C ARG A 164 -12.63 -14.64 -2.93
N ARG A 165 -13.58 -15.04 -2.10
CA ARG A 165 -13.84 -16.45 -1.80
C ARG A 165 -14.64 -17.07 -2.96
N ASP A 166 -14.04 -18.01 -3.66
CA ASP A 166 -14.74 -18.80 -4.67
C ASP A 166 -15.78 -19.71 -4.00
N ALA A 167 -16.98 -19.71 -4.54
CA ALA A 167 -18.06 -20.52 -4.00
C ALA A 167 -17.76 -22.05 -4.07
N GLU A 168 -16.86 -22.44 -4.97
CA GLU A 168 -16.43 -23.84 -5.17
C GLU A 168 -15.33 -24.28 -4.19
N SER A 169 -14.62 -23.33 -3.56
CA SER A 169 -13.51 -23.59 -2.63
C SER A 169 -13.97 -23.81 -1.18
N SER A 170 -15.26 -23.85 -0.91
CA SER A 170 -15.83 -23.98 0.45
C SER A 170 -15.93 -25.43 0.91
N GLY A 171 -14.85 -26.20 0.84
CA GLY A 171 -14.75 -27.50 1.48
C GLY A 171 -14.40 -27.40 2.96
N ASP A 172 -14.67 -28.45 3.75
CA ASP A 172 -14.35 -28.52 5.19
C ASP A 172 -12.84 -28.32 5.49
N ASP A 173 -11.96 -28.50 4.51
CA ASP A 173 -10.51 -28.34 4.60
C ASP A 173 -10.00 -26.96 4.09
N ASP A 174 -10.89 -26.02 3.73
CA ASP A 174 -10.47 -24.68 3.31
C ASP A 174 -9.96 -23.88 4.52
N PRO A 175 -8.64 -23.56 4.61
CA PRO A 175 -8.07 -22.84 5.73
C PRO A 175 -8.59 -21.38 5.84
N GLY A 176 -9.47 -20.98 4.94
CA GLY A 176 -9.98 -19.64 4.84
C GLY A 176 -8.97 -18.64 4.24
N LEU A 177 -9.48 -17.55 3.69
CA LEU A 177 -8.66 -16.44 3.19
C LEU A 177 -8.40 -15.44 4.33
N ARG A 178 -7.17 -14.96 4.44
CA ARG A 178 -6.78 -13.85 5.30
C ARG A 178 -6.82 -12.54 4.52
N TYR A 179 -7.21 -11.45 5.17
CA TYR A 179 -7.14 -10.13 4.54
C TYR A 179 -5.68 -9.71 4.34
N LEU A 180 -5.38 -9.20 3.15
CA LEU A 180 -4.06 -8.68 2.78
C LEU A 180 -4.23 -7.27 2.21
N SER A 181 -3.53 -6.32 2.78
CA SER A 181 -3.47 -4.96 2.26
C SER A 181 -2.03 -4.50 2.05
N LYS A 182 -1.83 -3.72 1.02
CA LYS A 182 -0.63 -2.90 0.85
C LYS A 182 -1.06 -1.45 0.86
N ASN A 183 -0.69 -0.74 1.93
CA ASN A 183 -0.94 0.69 2.05
C ASN A 183 0.28 1.39 2.63
N ASN A 184 0.97 2.16 1.79
CA ASN A 184 2.20 2.85 2.19
C ASN A 184 1.98 3.83 3.35
N LEU A 185 0.78 4.40 3.48
CA LEU A 185 0.45 5.37 4.54
C LEU A 185 0.11 4.73 5.89
N ASN A 186 -0.07 3.40 5.98
CA ASN A 186 -0.21 2.74 7.27
C ASN A 186 1.01 2.94 8.18
N ILE A 187 2.17 3.26 7.61
CA ILE A 187 3.37 3.63 8.36
C ILE A 187 3.16 4.88 9.24
N ALA A 188 2.30 5.81 8.82
CA ALA A 188 1.96 7.00 9.60
C ALA A 188 1.05 6.69 10.80
N ARG A 189 0.49 5.48 10.88
CA ARG A 189 -0.49 5.02 11.87
C ARG A 189 0.12 4.13 12.95
N LEU A 190 1.43 3.93 12.93
CA LEU A 190 2.12 3.02 13.85
C LEU A 190 2.00 3.44 15.32
N ALA A 191 1.94 4.73 15.63
CA ALA A 191 1.77 5.20 17.01
C ALA A 191 0.33 4.99 17.53
N ALA A 192 -0.68 5.28 16.71
CA ALA A 192 -2.10 5.11 17.07
C ALA A 192 -2.53 3.66 17.09
N ARG A 193 -2.09 2.90 16.09
CA ARG A 193 -2.50 1.51 15.83
C ARG A 193 -4.01 1.29 16.00
N PRO A 194 -4.86 1.82 15.13
CA PRO A 194 -6.29 1.52 15.15
C PRO A 194 -6.56 0.02 15.19
N ALA A 195 -7.72 -0.38 15.72
CA ALA A 195 -8.02 -1.78 16.06
C ALA A 195 -7.70 -2.79 14.92
N PRO A 196 -7.97 -2.52 13.64
CA PRO A 196 -7.61 -3.44 12.56
C PRO A 196 -6.10 -3.71 12.47
N LEU A 197 -5.27 -2.66 12.57
CA LEU A 197 -3.81 -2.80 12.50
C LEU A 197 -3.22 -3.50 13.73
N ARG A 198 -3.83 -3.33 14.92
CA ARG A 198 -3.38 -4.02 16.15
C ARG A 198 -3.58 -5.53 16.10
N ARG A 199 -4.60 -6.00 15.39
CA ARG A 199 -4.92 -7.44 15.29
C ARG A 199 -4.13 -8.14 14.19
N GLY A 200 -3.45 -7.37 13.33
CA GLY A 200 -2.75 -7.91 12.17
C GLY A 200 -1.24 -7.88 12.30
N THR A 201 -0.61 -8.61 11.39
CA THR A 201 0.85 -8.53 11.18
C THR A 201 1.17 -7.39 10.23
N LEU A 202 2.10 -6.51 10.63
CA LEU A 202 2.58 -5.40 9.81
C LEU A 202 3.94 -5.74 9.20
N LEU A 203 3.99 -5.94 7.90
CA LEU A 203 5.23 -6.14 7.16
C LEU A 203 5.78 -4.78 6.70
N ILE A 204 6.97 -4.43 7.16
CA ILE A 204 7.62 -3.16 6.84
C ILE A 204 8.93 -3.42 6.07
N PRO A 205 8.88 -3.46 4.74
CA PRO A 205 10.08 -3.59 3.94
C PRO A 205 10.91 -2.30 3.95
N PHE A 206 12.22 -2.45 3.99
CA PHE A 206 13.20 -1.38 3.85
C PHE A 206 14.35 -1.78 2.92
N ARG A 207 15.02 -0.80 2.35
CA ARG A 207 16.17 -1.02 1.48
C ARG A 207 17.20 0.10 1.65
N ASP A 208 18.34 -0.03 0.95
CA ASP A 208 19.38 1.00 0.96
C ASP A 208 18.78 2.42 0.85
N PRO A 209 19.07 3.31 1.80
CA PRO A 209 18.43 4.62 1.90
C PRO A 209 18.70 5.52 0.70
N VAL A 210 19.92 5.50 0.18
CA VAL A 210 20.32 6.37 -0.95
C VAL A 210 19.65 5.89 -2.24
N GLN A 211 19.63 4.57 -2.45
CA GLN A 211 18.99 3.96 -3.62
C GLN A 211 17.47 4.12 -3.59
N GLN A 212 16.85 3.98 -2.41
CA GLN A 212 15.40 4.21 -2.28
C GLN A 212 15.05 5.68 -2.49
N ALA A 213 15.81 6.61 -1.90
CA ALA A 213 15.63 8.05 -2.09
C ALA A 213 15.79 8.47 -3.56
N ALA A 214 16.78 7.94 -4.27
CA ALA A 214 16.98 8.19 -5.69
C ALA A 214 15.81 7.64 -6.54
N SER A 215 15.32 6.46 -6.20
CA SER A 215 14.15 5.86 -6.85
C SER A 215 12.88 6.69 -6.61
N MET A 216 12.66 7.19 -5.39
CA MET A 216 11.51 8.06 -5.07
C MET A 216 11.58 9.39 -5.82
N ARG A 217 12.75 10.06 -5.85
CA ARG A 217 12.96 11.30 -6.62
C ARG A 217 12.64 11.11 -8.10
N ARG A 218 13.15 10.03 -8.69
CA ARG A 218 12.88 9.71 -10.11
C ARG A 218 11.38 9.50 -10.35
N GLN A 219 10.71 8.81 -9.44
CA GLN A 219 9.27 8.58 -9.55
C GLN A 219 8.49 9.88 -9.39
N HIS A 220 8.88 10.74 -8.46
CA HIS A 220 8.27 12.06 -8.28
C HIS A 220 8.33 12.90 -9.56
N ARG A 221 9.50 12.99 -10.21
CA ARG A 221 9.66 13.72 -11.47
C ARG A 221 8.76 13.16 -12.56
N ARG A 222 8.70 11.83 -12.69
CA ARG A 222 7.82 11.17 -13.66
C ARG A 222 6.36 11.52 -13.43
N PHE A 223 5.88 11.41 -12.18
CA PHE A 223 4.49 11.74 -11.85
C PHE A 223 4.21 13.24 -11.98
N SER A 224 5.18 14.11 -11.74
CA SER A 224 5.02 15.55 -12.01
C SER A 224 4.73 15.81 -13.48
N GLN A 225 5.47 15.18 -14.37
CA GLN A 225 5.23 15.27 -15.82
C GLN A 225 3.84 14.73 -16.21
N LEU A 226 3.48 13.53 -15.71
CA LEU A 226 2.16 12.95 -15.99
C LEU A 226 1.01 13.83 -15.48
N HIS A 227 1.17 14.48 -14.33
CA HIS A 227 0.17 15.38 -13.77
C HIS A 227 0.09 16.72 -14.53
N ASP A 228 1.17 17.15 -15.18
CA ASP A 228 1.18 18.32 -16.04
C ASP A 228 0.55 18.02 -17.41
N GLU A 229 0.62 16.78 -17.88
CA GLU A 229 0.05 16.33 -19.16
C GLU A 229 -1.45 15.98 -19.08
N ASP A 230 -1.93 15.47 -17.91
CA ASP A 230 -3.33 15.03 -17.75
C ASP A 230 -3.87 15.31 -16.34
N ASP A 231 -4.79 16.27 -16.26
CA ASP A 231 -5.47 16.62 -15.00
C ASP A 231 -6.27 15.45 -14.39
N PHE A 232 -6.81 14.56 -15.23
CA PHE A 232 -7.54 13.39 -14.74
C PHE A 232 -6.62 12.43 -13.96
N VAL A 233 -5.38 12.24 -14.41
CA VAL A 233 -4.40 11.42 -13.68
C VAL A 233 -4.19 12.00 -12.28
N ARG A 234 -4.02 13.31 -12.18
CA ARG A 234 -3.83 14.00 -10.88
C ARG A 234 -5.06 13.83 -9.99
N GLU A 235 -6.27 14.07 -10.53
CA GLU A 235 -7.53 13.90 -9.81
C GLU A 235 -7.72 12.47 -9.33
N TYR A 236 -7.47 11.49 -10.21
CA TYR A 236 -7.59 10.07 -9.90
C TYR A 236 -6.63 9.66 -8.78
N MET A 237 -5.33 9.98 -8.90
CA MET A 237 -4.32 9.65 -7.89
C MET A 237 -4.63 10.29 -6.53
N ALA A 238 -5.06 11.54 -6.52
CA ALA A 238 -5.47 12.23 -5.29
C ALA A 238 -6.72 11.58 -4.67
N ALA A 239 -7.70 11.16 -5.48
CA ALA A 239 -8.92 10.51 -5.00
C ALA A 239 -8.64 9.18 -4.32
N ILE A 240 -7.79 8.33 -4.90
CA ILE A 240 -7.40 7.04 -4.32
C ILE A 240 -6.37 7.16 -3.18
N GLY A 241 -5.97 8.39 -2.81
CA GLY A 241 -5.06 8.64 -1.69
C GLY A 241 -3.57 8.46 -2.02
N HIS A 242 -3.21 8.39 -3.30
CA HIS A 242 -1.81 8.31 -3.72
C HIS A 242 -1.16 9.71 -3.71
N HIS A 243 -0.71 10.11 -2.53
CA HIS A 243 -0.06 11.41 -2.28
C HIS A 243 1.47 11.31 -2.23
N GLU A 244 2.05 10.20 -2.66
CA GLU A 244 3.48 9.96 -2.52
C GLU A 244 4.34 10.72 -3.53
N PHE A 245 3.78 11.13 -4.68
CA PHE A 245 4.56 11.71 -5.79
C PHE A 245 3.79 12.75 -6.60
N GLY A 246 4.53 13.47 -7.46
CA GLY A 246 4.00 14.41 -8.43
C GLY A 246 3.45 15.68 -7.81
N ARG A 247 2.53 16.33 -8.52
CA ARG A 247 1.87 17.60 -8.08
C ARG A 247 0.94 17.41 -6.88
N SER A 248 0.60 16.17 -6.54
CA SER A 248 -0.23 15.81 -5.38
C SER A 248 0.60 15.33 -4.20
N LEU A 249 1.92 15.50 -4.23
CA LEU A 249 2.81 15.09 -3.15
C LEU A 249 2.41 15.74 -1.82
N ARG A 250 2.18 14.89 -0.82
CA ARG A 250 1.97 15.26 0.58
C ARG A 250 2.78 14.28 1.45
N PRO A 251 4.01 14.62 1.81
CA PRO A 251 4.81 13.74 2.66
C PRO A 251 4.22 13.67 4.07
N VAL A 252 4.40 12.53 4.72
CA VAL A 252 4.06 12.42 6.15
C VAL A 252 5.06 13.22 6.97
N ASN A 253 4.58 14.11 7.84
CA ASN A 253 5.42 15.00 8.62
C ASN A 253 5.79 14.40 9.98
N PHE A 254 6.59 13.32 9.97
CA PHE A 254 7.11 12.70 11.18
C PHE A 254 8.07 13.66 11.90
N ASP A 255 7.87 13.88 13.21
CA ASP A 255 8.74 14.68 14.06
C ASP A 255 9.11 16.06 13.44
N ASP A 256 8.17 16.65 12.71
CA ASP A 256 8.34 17.96 12.05
C ASP A 256 9.56 18.09 11.14
N TRP A 257 9.98 16.98 10.51
CA TRP A 257 11.13 16.96 9.60
C TRP A 257 10.98 17.86 8.37
N LEU A 258 9.74 18.16 7.99
CA LEU A 258 9.42 18.90 6.77
C LEU A 258 9.74 20.39 6.95
N THR A 259 10.68 20.90 6.19
CA THR A 259 11.09 22.30 6.22
C THR A 259 10.02 23.23 5.61
N ALA A 260 10.09 24.53 5.88
CA ALA A 260 9.16 25.51 5.32
C ALA A 260 9.21 25.64 3.79
N ALA A 261 10.35 25.28 3.16
CA ALA A 261 10.53 25.31 1.72
C ALA A 261 11.09 23.96 1.22
N PRO A 262 10.24 22.91 1.17
CA PRO A 262 10.68 21.59 0.73
C PRO A 262 11.00 21.61 -0.76
N ASN A 263 12.08 20.92 -1.16
CA ASN A 263 12.45 20.77 -2.56
C ASN A 263 12.54 19.29 -2.96
N PRO A 264 11.45 18.70 -3.47
CA PRO A 264 11.42 17.28 -3.87
C PRO A 264 12.29 16.95 -5.10
N ASP A 265 12.79 17.94 -5.83
CA ASP A 265 13.77 17.70 -6.89
C ASP A 265 15.17 17.36 -6.38
N ARG A 266 15.44 17.67 -5.10
CA ARG A 266 16.72 17.37 -4.47
C ARG A 266 16.71 15.99 -3.80
N LEU A 267 17.77 15.23 -3.99
CA LEU A 267 17.93 13.92 -3.35
C LEU A 267 17.92 13.99 -1.83
N ALA A 268 18.48 15.05 -1.27
CA ALA A 268 18.51 15.29 0.17
C ALA A 268 17.11 15.40 0.80
N PHE A 269 16.09 15.86 0.06
CA PHE A 269 14.68 15.86 0.53
C PHE A 269 14.23 14.42 0.80
N TRP A 270 14.38 13.53 -0.17
CA TRP A 270 13.94 12.13 -0.06
C TRP A 270 14.72 11.35 0.98
N LEU A 271 16.01 11.67 1.14
CA LEU A 271 16.83 11.00 2.16
C LEU A 271 16.45 11.45 3.57
N ARG A 272 16.13 12.74 3.79
CA ARG A 272 15.58 13.22 5.07
C ARG A 272 14.23 12.58 5.37
N TYR A 273 13.35 12.49 4.37
CA TYR A 273 12.05 11.82 4.51
C TYR A 273 12.24 10.35 4.89
N TRP A 274 13.20 9.66 4.26
CA TRP A 274 13.54 8.29 4.59
C TRP A 274 14.00 8.16 6.04
N ILE A 275 14.93 9.01 6.49
CA ILE A 275 15.45 9.02 7.86
C ILE A 275 14.31 9.24 8.87
N ALA A 276 13.50 10.27 8.67
CA ALA A 276 12.39 10.60 9.57
C ALA A 276 11.41 9.42 9.67
N THR A 277 11.03 8.84 8.54
CA THR A 277 10.12 7.71 8.49
C THR A 277 10.66 6.49 9.25
N TYR A 278 11.88 6.07 8.95
CA TYR A 278 12.39 4.84 9.56
C TYR A 278 12.87 5.02 11.01
N ARG A 279 13.16 6.24 11.45
CA ARG A 279 13.27 6.57 12.88
C ARG A 279 11.93 6.37 13.58
N PHE A 280 10.87 6.90 13.02
CA PHE A 280 9.51 6.71 13.54
C PHE A 280 9.14 5.22 13.60
N VAL A 281 9.45 4.45 12.55
CA VAL A 281 9.27 2.98 12.57
C VAL A 281 10.00 2.35 13.76
N LEU A 282 11.31 2.63 13.92
CA LEU A 282 12.12 2.07 15.00
C LEU A 282 11.63 2.42 16.41
N GLN A 283 10.89 3.53 16.56
CA GLN A 283 10.29 3.95 17.83
C GLN A 283 8.96 3.24 18.12
N HIS A 284 8.23 2.79 17.07
CA HIS A 284 6.87 2.29 17.18
C HIS A 284 6.71 0.81 16.74
N THR A 285 7.80 0.07 16.60
CA THR A 285 7.76 -1.38 16.37
C THR A 285 7.37 -2.12 17.65
N ASP A 286 6.55 -3.17 17.49
CA ASP A 286 6.20 -4.13 18.55
C ASP A 286 6.22 -5.56 18.00
N ALA A 287 5.73 -6.53 18.79
CA ALA A 287 5.73 -7.95 18.43
C ALA A 287 4.90 -8.29 17.16
N SER A 288 3.99 -7.42 16.71
CA SER A 288 3.21 -7.63 15.49
C SER A 288 3.85 -6.95 14.26
N THR A 289 4.99 -6.27 14.45
CA THR A 289 5.74 -5.60 13.38
C THR A 289 6.89 -6.45 12.93
N VAL A 290 6.96 -6.74 11.65
CA VAL A 290 7.98 -7.54 10.98
C VAL A 290 8.79 -6.65 10.05
N LEU A 291 10.05 -6.43 10.36
CA LEU A 291 10.97 -5.68 9.51
C LEU A 291 11.54 -6.60 8.44
N VAL A 292 11.37 -6.22 7.17
CA VAL A 292 11.76 -7.05 6.02
C VAL A 292 12.89 -6.36 5.25
N SER A 293 14.09 -6.93 5.32
CA SER A 293 15.24 -6.43 4.55
C SER A 293 15.09 -6.83 3.08
N TYR A 294 14.93 -5.83 2.20
CA TYR A 294 14.85 -6.11 0.76
C TYR A 294 16.15 -6.72 0.21
N ALA A 295 17.29 -6.38 0.80
CA ALA A 295 18.57 -6.98 0.44
C ALA A 295 18.56 -8.49 0.72
N ARG A 296 18.19 -8.90 1.95
CA ARG A 296 18.12 -10.33 2.31
C ARG A 296 17.12 -11.09 1.44
N LEU A 297 15.94 -10.48 1.13
CA LEU A 297 14.96 -11.08 0.23
C LEU A 297 15.53 -11.39 -1.16
N THR A 298 16.46 -10.57 -1.66
CA THR A 298 17.02 -10.72 -3.00
C THR A 298 18.36 -11.44 -3.05
N ASP A 299 19.13 -11.43 -1.97
CA ASP A 299 20.43 -12.07 -1.89
C ASP A 299 20.31 -13.55 -1.51
N GLU A 300 19.38 -13.89 -0.61
CA GLU A 300 19.10 -15.25 -0.15
C GLU A 300 17.60 -15.58 -0.20
N PRO A 301 16.96 -15.56 -1.39
CA PRO A 301 15.51 -15.68 -1.52
C PRO A 301 14.90 -16.90 -0.81
N PRO A 302 15.45 -18.13 -0.92
CA PRO A 302 14.84 -19.29 -0.27
C PRO A 302 14.80 -19.16 1.26
N SER A 303 15.88 -18.70 1.88
CA SER A 303 15.99 -18.52 3.33
C SER A 303 15.06 -17.42 3.82
N ALA A 304 15.03 -16.26 3.14
CA ALA A 304 14.18 -15.14 3.50
C ALA A 304 12.69 -15.47 3.35
N LEU A 305 12.29 -16.17 2.27
CA LEU A 305 10.92 -16.58 2.06
C LEU A 305 10.47 -17.65 3.04
N SER A 306 11.36 -18.56 3.47
CA SER A 306 11.05 -19.51 4.56
C SER A 306 10.75 -18.77 5.86
N ARG A 307 11.61 -17.82 6.26
CA ARG A 307 11.36 -16.99 7.47
C ARG A 307 10.05 -16.22 7.36
N LEU A 308 9.75 -15.64 6.19
CA LEU A 308 8.48 -14.93 5.97
C LEU A 308 7.28 -15.86 6.09
N ALA A 309 7.39 -17.10 5.59
CA ALA A 309 6.35 -18.12 5.75
C ALA A 309 6.13 -18.47 7.22
N ASP A 310 7.21 -18.68 7.99
CA ASP A 310 7.15 -18.99 9.42
C ASP A 310 6.46 -17.86 10.20
N VAL A 311 6.86 -16.60 9.98
CA VAL A 311 6.26 -15.42 10.63
C VAL A 311 4.78 -15.30 10.32
N LEU A 312 4.36 -15.62 9.10
CA LEU A 312 2.96 -15.54 8.65
C LEU A 312 2.17 -16.82 8.91
N THR A 313 2.79 -17.84 9.51
CA THR A 313 2.18 -19.14 9.77
C THR A 313 1.65 -19.77 8.48
N LEU A 314 2.43 -19.68 7.41
CA LEU A 314 2.14 -20.27 6.10
C LEU A 314 2.91 -21.57 5.92
N PRO A 315 2.41 -22.53 5.13
CA PRO A 315 3.20 -23.70 4.73
C PRO A 315 4.50 -23.25 4.02
N PRO A 316 5.67 -23.82 4.39
CA PRO A 316 6.97 -23.36 3.89
C PRO A 316 7.07 -23.37 2.35
N ASP A 317 6.48 -24.34 1.69
CA ASP A 317 6.57 -24.54 0.23
C ASP A 317 5.80 -23.46 -0.55
N VAL A 318 4.80 -22.84 0.07
CA VAL A 318 3.91 -21.89 -0.60
C VAL A 318 4.66 -20.63 -1.07
N LEU A 319 5.61 -20.12 -0.27
CA LEU A 319 6.44 -18.99 -0.66
C LEU A 319 7.73 -19.40 -1.36
N ALA A 320 8.29 -20.58 -1.06
CA ALA A 320 9.53 -21.05 -1.67
C ALA A 320 9.44 -21.11 -3.20
N SER A 321 8.29 -21.51 -3.74
CA SER A 321 8.02 -21.54 -5.19
C SER A 321 8.07 -20.17 -5.86
N GLN A 322 8.08 -19.08 -5.10
CA GLN A 322 8.10 -17.71 -5.62
C GLN A 322 9.52 -17.10 -5.69
N ALA A 323 10.55 -17.83 -5.26
CA ALA A 323 11.93 -17.31 -5.14
C ALA A 323 12.47 -16.72 -6.46
N GLU A 324 12.16 -17.36 -7.60
CA GLU A 324 12.61 -16.92 -8.93
C GLU A 324 12.03 -15.55 -9.35
N ARG A 325 11.00 -15.06 -8.67
CA ARG A 325 10.39 -13.75 -8.95
C ARG A 325 11.07 -12.60 -8.22
N LEU A 326 11.93 -12.91 -7.28
CA LEU A 326 12.72 -11.92 -6.55
C LEU A 326 13.98 -11.60 -7.34
N HIS A 327 14.10 -10.35 -7.73
CA HIS A 327 15.25 -9.85 -8.46
C HIS A 327 15.90 -8.69 -7.71
N PRO A 328 17.23 -8.58 -7.78
CA PRO A 328 17.90 -7.41 -7.24
C PRO A 328 17.31 -6.11 -7.75
N PRO A 329 17.19 -5.09 -6.91
CA PRO A 329 16.61 -3.83 -7.31
C PRO A 329 17.53 -3.11 -8.31
N ARG A 330 16.93 -2.35 -9.22
CA ARG A 330 17.70 -1.48 -10.12
C ARG A 330 18.54 -0.51 -9.31
N THR A 331 19.83 -0.45 -9.61
CA THR A 331 20.75 0.51 -9.02
C THR A 331 20.64 1.86 -9.75
N HIS A 332 20.63 2.94 -8.99
CA HIS A 332 20.63 4.30 -9.50
C HIS A 332 22.02 4.90 -9.36
N SER A 333 22.54 5.50 -10.42
CA SER A 333 23.73 6.33 -10.32
C SER A 333 23.42 7.59 -9.52
N VAL A 334 24.13 7.83 -8.44
CA VAL A 334 23.99 8.99 -7.56
C VAL A 334 25.34 9.65 -7.43
N ASP A 335 25.40 10.96 -7.74
CA ASP A 335 26.60 11.74 -7.48
C ASP A 335 26.79 11.86 -5.95
N PRO A 336 27.93 11.43 -5.40
CA PRO A 336 28.23 11.57 -3.99
C PRO A 336 28.11 13.00 -3.45
N GLN A 337 28.27 14.02 -4.30
CA GLN A 337 28.17 15.43 -3.92
C GLN A 337 26.74 15.95 -3.82
N GLU A 338 25.73 15.22 -4.36
CA GLU A 338 24.31 15.63 -4.27
C GLU A 338 23.74 15.63 -2.84
N VAL A 339 24.40 14.91 -1.93
CA VAL A 339 23.92 14.75 -0.55
C VAL A 339 25.08 15.01 0.43
N PRO A 340 24.87 15.84 1.46
CA PRO A 340 25.86 16.06 2.51
C PRO A 340 26.32 14.73 3.16
N GLU A 341 27.62 14.61 3.43
CA GLU A 341 28.21 13.42 4.05
C GLU A 341 27.56 13.10 5.41
N SER A 342 27.26 14.14 6.20
CA SER A 342 26.57 13.98 7.49
C SER A 342 25.20 13.31 7.33
N LEU A 343 24.42 13.69 6.30
CA LEU A 343 23.11 13.13 6.04
C LEU A 343 23.21 11.66 5.56
N ARG A 344 24.22 11.33 4.76
CA ARG A 344 24.49 9.94 4.36
C ARG A 344 24.82 9.06 5.56
N ARG A 345 25.73 9.51 6.43
CA ARG A 345 26.09 8.78 7.66
C ARG A 345 24.88 8.58 8.58
N GLU A 346 24.02 9.59 8.70
CA GLU A 346 22.79 9.51 9.48
C GLU A 346 21.84 8.45 8.92
N ALA A 347 21.66 8.42 7.60
CA ALA A 347 20.82 7.42 6.92
C ALA A 347 21.38 5.99 7.09
N THR A 348 22.69 5.83 6.94
CA THR A 348 23.38 4.54 7.18
C THR A 348 23.16 4.06 8.61
N ALA A 349 23.32 4.92 9.61
CA ALA A 349 23.11 4.55 11.00
C ALA A 349 21.66 4.09 11.29
N VAL A 350 20.67 4.68 10.63
CA VAL A 350 19.26 4.22 10.73
C VAL A 350 19.10 2.88 10.02
N TYR A 351 19.67 2.72 8.84
CA TYR A 351 19.64 1.47 8.07
C TYR A 351 20.25 0.30 8.85
N ASP A 352 21.43 0.49 9.44
CA ASP A 352 22.13 -0.52 10.23
C ASP A 352 21.26 -0.99 11.43
N ARG A 353 20.55 -0.06 12.06
CA ARG A 353 19.62 -0.39 13.16
C ARG A 353 18.40 -1.18 12.68
N LEU A 354 17.90 -0.89 11.50
CA LEU A 354 16.81 -1.67 10.88
C LEU A 354 17.30 -3.07 10.54
N ASP A 355 18.47 -3.18 9.91
CA ASP A 355 19.04 -4.46 9.49
C ASP A 355 19.37 -5.37 10.67
N GLN A 356 19.89 -4.81 11.78
CA GLN A 356 20.09 -5.54 13.02
C GLN A 356 18.82 -6.09 13.66
N ARG A 357 17.67 -5.44 13.41
CA ARG A 357 16.36 -5.85 13.93
C ARG A 357 15.50 -6.57 12.90
N ALA A 358 16.00 -6.77 11.68
CA ALA A 358 15.21 -7.38 10.62
C ALA A 358 14.92 -8.85 10.92
N ASP A 359 13.65 -9.20 10.85
CA ASP A 359 13.12 -10.55 11.05
C ASP A 359 13.32 -11.41 9.80
N VAL A 360 13.26 -10.75 8.63
CA VAL A 360 13.35 -11.37 7.30
C VAL A 360 14.40 -10.68 6.44
#